data_d46cded759b4e073030ee9b475d8888d
#
_entry.id   d46cded759b4e073030ee9b475d8888d
#
_cell.length_a   1.000
_cell.length_b   1.000
_cell.length_c   1.000
_cell.angle_alpha   90.00
_cell.angle_beta   90.00
_cell.angle_gamma   90.00
#
_symmetry.space_group_name_H-M   'P 1'
#
loop_
_entity.id
_entity.type
_entity.pdbx_description
1 polymer ?
#
loop_
_entity_poly.entity_id
_entity_poly.type
_entity_poly.pdbx_seq_one_letter_code
_entity_poly.pdbx_strand_id
1 'polypeptide(L)'
;MIIIKCEDELLMLSGNAYIKAIKLDVPDNDKELTGKLDIYCQEFRKTALSITYDKKVVEKLLNECMTAIEAEMSCAPDCNTNIFIDLKSIIDCAIKKVERGLEND
;
A
#
# COMPACT_ATOMS: atom_id res chain seq x y z
N MET A 1 -17.38 7.09 -4.12
CA MET A 1 -16.23 7.87 -3.59
C MET A 1 -15.32 6.93 -2.80
N ILE A 2 -14.03 7.09 -2.96
CA ILE A 2 -13.02 6.35 -2.20
C ILE A 2 -12.40 7.30 -1.18
N ILE A 3 -12.42 6.89 0.09
CA ILE A 3 -11.82 7.67 1.17
C ILE A 3 -10.61 6.90 1.67
N ILE A 4 -9.43 7.52 1.58
CA ILE A 4 -8.17 6.87 1.98
C ILE A 4 -7.56 7.66 3.13
N LYS A 5 -7.40 7.00 4.28
CA LYS A 5 -6.73 7.58 5.43
C LYS A 5 -5.24 7.28 5.36
N CYS A 6 -4.44 8.33 5.18
CA CYS A 6 -2.99 8.27 5.25
C CYS A 6 -2.51 8.69 6.63
N GLU A 7 -1.20 8.67 6.86
CA GLU A 7 -0.65 8.98 8.18
C GLU A 7 -1.03 10.38 8.67
N ASP A 8 -0.95 11.37 7.79
CA ASP A 8 -1.13 12.77 8.14
C ASP A 8 -2.30 13.46 7.44
N GLU A 9 -3.08 12.73 6.64
CA GLU A 9 -4.19 13.32 5.92
C GLU A 9 -5.26 12.31 5.53
N LEU A 10 -6.43 12.83 5.18
CA LEU A 10 -7.55 12.06 4.68
C LEU A 10 -7.82 12.49 3.25
N LEU A 11 -7.76 11.53 2.32
CA LEU A 11 -7.99 11.79 0.91
C LEU A 11 -9.40 11.34 0.52
N MET A 12 -10.15 12.23 -0.11
CA MET A 12 -11.48 11.93 -0.62
C MET A 12 -11.40 11.96 -2.15
N LEU A 13 -11.47 10.79 -2.77
CA LEU A 13 -11.23 10.61 -4.19
C LEU A 13 -12.50 10.16 -4.91
N SER A 14 -12.79 10.80 -6.04
CA SER A 14 -13.90 10.39 -6.89
C SER A 14 -13.37 9.74 -8.17
N GLY A 15 -14.20 8.88 -8.78
CA GLY A 15 -13.87 8.29 -10.07
C GLY A 15 -12.89 7.15 -10.00
N ASN A 16 -11.89 7.17 -10.87
CA ASN A 16 -11.01 6.04 -11.13
C ASN A 16 -9.71 6.03 -10.30
N ALA A 17 -9.79 6.44 -9.03
CA ALA A 17 -8.64 6.38 -8.14
C ALA A 17 -8.25 4.93 -7.85
N TYR A 18 -6.95 4.67 -7.78
CA TYR A 18 -6.44 3.33 -7.47
C TYR A 18 -5.09 3.42 -6.76
N ILE A 19 -4.72 2.34 -6.11
CA ILE A 19 -3.44 2.22 -5.40
C ILE A 19 -2.60 1.18 -6.15
N LYS A 20 -1.33 1.51 -6.38
CA LYS A 20 -0.42 0.63 -7.09
C LYS A 20 0.86 0.42 -6.28
N ALA A 21 1.31 -0.82 -6.23
CA ALA A 21 2.61 -1.16 -5.66
C ALA A 21 3.67 -1.04 -6.75
N ILE A 22 4.76 -0.33 -6.46
CA ILE A 22 5.86 -0.10 -7.39
C ILE A 22 7.13 -0.66 -6.79
N LYS A 23 7.90 -1.40 -7.59
CA LYS A 23 9.19 -1.97 -7.19
C LYS A 23 10.27 -1.35 -8.06
N LEU A 24 11.29 -0.78 -7.43
CA LEU A 24 12.40 -0.13 -8.10
C LEU A 24 13.71 -0.75 -7.63
N ASP A 25 14.55 -1.15 -8.57
CA ASP A 25 15.87 -1.68 -8.23
C ASP A 25 16.75 -0.57 -7.66
N VAL A 26 17.56 -0.94 -6.65
CA VAL A 26 18.51 -0.01 -6.06
C VAL A 26 19.81 -0.06 -6.89
N PRO A 27 20.28 1.08 -7.39
CA PRO A 27 21.53 1.10 -8.16
C PRO A 27 22.69 0.51 -7.36
N ASP A 28 23.45 -0.36 -7.99
CA ASP A 28 24.64 -1.00 -7.43
C ASP A 28 24.39 -1.88 -6.20
N ASN A 29 23.12 -2.26 -5.95
CA ASN A 29 22.78 -3.16 -4.85
C ASN A 29 21.67 -4.13 -5.23
N ASP A 30 22.05 -5.35 -5.58
CA ASP A 30 21.09 -6.38 -6.00
C ASP A 30 20.30 -7.01 -4.85
N LYS A 31 20.69 -6.71 -3.60
CA LYS A 31 20.06 -7.31 -2.42
C LYS A 31 18.91 -6.46 -1.88
N GLU A 32 18.86 -5.20 -2.26
CA GLU A 32 17.84 -4.26 -1.79
C GLU A 32 16.88 -3.87 -2.91
N LEU A 33 15.70 -3.45 -2.49
CA LEU A 33 14.62 -3.01 -3.38
C LEU A 33 13.94 -1.81 -2.75
N THR A 34 13.58 -0.84 -3.57
CA THR A 34 12.71 0.26 -3.12
C THR A 34 11.28 -0.11 -3.47
N GLY A 35 10.43 -0.20 -2.45
CA GLY A 35 9.01 -0.46 -2.63
C GLY A 35 8.20 0.78 -2.31
N LYS A 36 7.20 1.06 -3.13
CA LYS A 36 6.31 2.20 -2.95
C LYS A 36 4.86 1.79 -3.10
N LEU A 37 4.00 2.44 -2.34
CA LEU A 37 2.55 2.39 -2.56
C LEU A 37 2.12 3.78 -3.02
N ASP A 38 1.74 3.88 -4.28
CA ASP A 38 1.31 5.14 -4.88
C ASP A 38 -0.20 5.15 -5.11
N ILE A 39 -0.81 6.27 -4.72
CA ILE A 39 -2.23 6.52 -4.94
C ILE A 39 -2.35 7.36 -6.20
N TYR A 40 -3.09 6.85 -7.18
CA TYR A 40 -3.32 7.55 -8.46
C TYR A 40 -4.75 8.03 -8.55
N CYS A 41 -4.90 9.27 -9.00
CA CYS A 41 -6.18 9.90 -9.31
C CYS A 41 -5.96 10.72 -10.59
N GLN A 42 -7.04 11.10 -11.27
CA GLN A 42 -6.93 11.89 -12.49
C GLN A 42 -6.14 13.20 -12.30
N GLU A 43 -6.19 13.76 -11.11
CA GLU A 43 -5.63 15.08 -10.83
C GLU A 43 -4.26 15.04 -10.16
N PHE A 44 -3.89 13.92 -9.52
CA PHE A 44 -2.63 13.86 -8.78
C PHE A 44 -2.17 12.42 -8.52
N ARG A 45 -0.94 12.33 -8.08
CA ARG A 45 -0.34 11.09 -7.59
C ARG A 45 0.31 11.37 -6.25
N LYS A 46 0.07 10.50 -5.28
CA LYS A 46 0.67 10.63 -3.95
C LYS A 46 1.32 9.31 -3.54
N THR A 47 2.55 9.39 -3.03
CA THR A 47 3.23 8.23 -2.45
C THR A 47 2.85 8.10 -0.99
N ALA A 48 2.16 7.02 -0.64
CA ALA A 48 1.72 6.75 0.73
C ALA A 48 2.79 6.02 1.54
N LEU A 49 3.62 5.22 0.88
CA LEU A 49 4.70 4.46 1.51
C LEU A 49 5.89 4.41 0.56
N SER A 50 7.08 4.63 1.08
CA SER A 50 8.33 4.41 0.34
C SER A 50 9.34 3.81 1.30
N ILE A 51 9.86 2.64 0.98
CA ILE A 51 10.81 1.91 1.81
C ILE A 51 11.88 1.25 0.95
N THR A 52 13.13 1.34 1.38
CA THR A 52 14.25 0.65 0.75
C THR A 52 14.86 -0.30 1.77
N TYR A 53 14.83 -1.58 1.46
CA TYR A 53 15.30 -2.61 2.37
C TYR A 53 15.55 -3.91 1.60
N ASP A 54 15.83 -5.00 2.33
CA ASP A 54 16.03 -6.32 1.75
C ASP A 54 14.90 -6.66 0.77
N LYS A 55 15.27 -7.16 -0.39
CA LYS A 55 14.35 -7.40 -1.50
C LYS A 55 13.18 -8.30 -1.12
N LYS A 56 13.45 -9.40 -0.42
CA LYS A 56 12.39 -10.34 -0.01
C LYS A 56 11.43 -9.71 0.99
N VAL A 57 11.96 -8.89 1.91
CA VAL A 57 11.15 -8.20 2.91
C VAL A 57 10.24 -7.18 2.24
N VAL A 58 10.77 -6.39 1.31
CA VAL A 58 9.98 -5.37 0.59
C VAL A 58 8.89 -6.03 -0.24
N GLU A 59 9.20 -7.10 -0.98
CA GLU A 59 8.21 -7.82 -1.78
C GLU A 59 7.08 -8.37 -0.92
N LYS A 60 7.42 -8.95 0.22
CA LYS A 60 6.43 -9.51 1.15
C LYS A 60 5.56 -8.41 1.75
N LEU A 61 6.18 -7.29 2.14
CA LEU A 61 5.45 -6.14 2.68
C LEU A 61 4.45 -5.58 1.66
N LEU A 62 4.86 -5.38 0.43
CA LEU A 62 3.98 -4.87 -0.62
C LEU A 62 2.83 -5.84 -0.90
N ASN A 63 3.11 -7.15 -0.95
CA ASN A 63 2.08 -8.16 -1.17
C ASN A 63 1.04 -8.16 -0.04
N GLU A 64 1.47 -8.06 1.21
CA GLU A 64 0.55 -7.97 2.35
C GLU A 64 -0.33 -6.73 2.27
N CYS A 65 0.26 -5.58 1.95
CA CYS A 65 -0.48 -4.34 1.79
C CYS A 65 -1.50 -4.43 0.67
N MET A 66 -1.10 -4.92 -0.51
CA MET A 66 -1.99 -5.00 -1.67
C MET A 66 -3.12 -6.01 -1.45
N THR A 67 -2.84 -7.12 -0.79
CA THR A 67 -3.88 -8.10 -0.44
C THR A 67 -4.94 -7.46 0.45
N ALA A 68 -4.53 -6.73 1.47
CA ALA A 68 -5.45 -6.05 2.37
C ALA A 68 -6.26 -4.96 1.66
N ILE A 69 -5.61 -4.19 0.78
CA ILE A 69 -6.27 -3.13 0.00
C ILE A 69 -7.32 -3.74 -0.93
N GLU A 70 -6.98 -4.81 -1.63
CA GLU A 70 -7.90 -5.49 -2.53
C GLU A 70 -9.11 -6.07 -1.78
N ALA A 71 -8.88 -6.61 -0.58
CA ALA A 71 -9.96 -7.12 0.26
C ALA A 71 -10.94 -6.01 0.65
N GLU A 72 -10.42 -4.84 1.03
CA GLU A 72 -11.26 -3.69 1.38
C GLU A 72 -12.07 -3.19 0.18
N MET A 73 -11.45 -3.15 -0.99
CA MET A 73 -12.14 -2.70 -2.21
C MET A 73 -13.20 -3.71 -2.66
N SER A 74 -12.97 -5.00 -2.44
CA SER A 74 -13.91 -6.05 -2.81
C SER A 74 -15.14 -6.12 -1.90
N CYS A 75 -15.05 -5.58 -0.70
CA CYS A 75 -16.14 -5.62 0.28
C CYS A 75 -17.22 -4.57 0.02
N ALA A 76 -17.05 -3.69 -0.96
CA ALA A 76 -18.05 -2.69 -1.30
C ALA A 76 -19.28 -3.38 -1.93
N PRO A 77 -20.48 -3.27 -1.31
CA PRO A 77 -21.65 -4.02 -1.79
C PRO A 77 -22.26 -3.50 -3.09
N ASP A 78 -22.03 -2.24 -3.43
CA ASP A 78 -22.49 -1.67 -4.70
C ASP A 78 -21.67 -0.42 -5.07
N CYS A 79 -21.89 0.10 -6.27
CA CYS A 79 -21.15 1.24 -6.80
C CYS A 79 -21.53 2.59 -6.16
N ASN A 80 -22.59 2.63 -5.37
CA ASN A 80 -23.02 3.85 -4.68
C ASN A 80 -22.50 3.96 -3.26
N THR A 81 -21.82 2.92 -2.78
CA THR A 81 -21.29 2.88 -1.42
C THR A 81 -19.90 3.50 -1.39
N ASN A 82 -19.65 4.35 -0.40
CA ASN A 82 -18.32 4.88 -0.17
C ASN A 82 -17.40 3.77 0.34
N ILE A 83 -16.21 3.69 -0.24
CA ILE A 83 -15.17 2.76 0.18
C ILE A 83 -14.21 3.52 1.10
N PHE A 84 -14.02 3.02 2.31
CA PHE A 84 -13.07 3.60 3.24
C PHE A 84 -11.87 2.67 3.40
N ILE A 85 -10.66 3.19 3.14
CA ILE A 85 -9.42 2.44 3.27
C ILE A 85 -8.53 3.14 4.28
N ASP A 86 -8.31 2.50 5.43
CA ASP A 86 -7.35 2.99 6.43
C ASP A 86 -5.97 2.46 6.08
N LEU A 87 -5.31 3.17 5.18
CA LEU A 87 -4.02 2.76 4.64
C LEU A 87 -2.92 2.74 5.70
N LYS A 88 -3.00 3.65 6.67
CA LYS A 88 -2.05 3.66 7.78
C LYS A 88 -2.11 2.35 8.59
N SER A 89 -3.32 1.92 8.95
CA SER A 89 -3.51 0.66 9.69
C SER A 89 -3.07 -0.54 8.87
N ILE A 90 -3.36 -0.54 7.58
CA ILE A 90 -2.96 -1.61 6.67
C ILE A 90 -1.43 -1.73 6.64
N ILE A 91 -0.74 -0.62 6.48
CA ILE A 91 0.73 -0.60 6.44
C ILE A 91 1.31 -1.06 7.78
N ASP A 92 0.79 -0.56 8.89
CA ASP A 92 1.26 -0.93 10.24
C ASP A 92 1.06 -2.43 10.50
N CYS A 93 -0.08 -2.98 10.12
CA CYS A 93 -0.36 -4.42 10.26
C CYS A 93 0.57 -5.26 9.38
N ALA A 94 0.81 -4.82 8.15
CA ALA A 94 1.70 -5.52 7.22
C ALA A 94 3.13 -5.55 7.74
N ILE A 95 3.62 -4.44 8.27
CA ILE A 95 4.96 -4.35 8.87
C ILE A 95 5.09 -5.36 10.02
N LYS A 96 4.09 -5.41 10.90
CA LYS A 96 4.10 -6.35 12.03
C LYS A 96 4.12 -7.81 11.58
N LYS A 97 3.35 -8.15 10.55
CA LYS A 97 3.34 -9.52 10.02
C LYS A 97 4.68 -9.90 9.43
N VAL A 98 5.31 -9.00 8.69
CA VAL A 98 6.62 -9.24 8.09
C VAL A 98 7.69 -9.40 9.17
N GLU A 99 7.66 -8.56 10.20
CA GLU A 99 8.60 -8.65 11.33
C GLU A 99 8.46 -9.99 12.06
N ARG A 100 7.23 -10.46 12.30
CA ARG A 100 6.99 -11.77 12.92
C ARG A 100 7.54 -12.92 12.08
N GLY A 101 7.39 -12.83 10.77
CA GLY A 101 7.96 -13.82 9.86
C GLY A 101 9.47 -13.88 9.93
N LEU A 102 10.13 -12.75 10.09
CA LEU A 102 11.57 -12.68 10.24
C LEU A 102 12.05 -13.27 11.58
N GLU A 103 11.29 -13.06 12.65
CA GLU A 103 11.63 -13.58 13.97
C GLU A 103 11.51 -15.10 14.07
N ASN A 104 10.65 -15.70 13.26
CA ASN A 104 10.38 -17.13 13.29
C ASN A 104 11.25 -17.93 12.31
N ASP A 105 12.10 -17.28 11.55
CA ASP A 105 13.06 -17.92 10.67
C ASP A 105 14.42 -18.19 11.42
#